data_44ee5320ef5c86594de1b307456fb0e0
#
_entry.id   44ee5320ef5c86594de1b307456fb0e0
#
_cell.length_a   1.000
_cell.length_b   1.000
_cell.length_c   1.000
_cell.angle_alpha   90.00
_cell.angle_beta   90.00
_cell.angle_gamma   90.00
#
_symmetry.space_group_name_H-M   'P 1'
#
loop_
_entity.id
_entity.type
_entity.pdbx_description
1 polymer ?
#
loop_
_entity_poly.entity_id
_entity_poly.type
_entity_poly.pdbx_seq_one_letter_code
_entity_poly.pdbx_strand_id
1 'polypeptide(L)'
;MSTDTGRSAASESDHDAESAAGSGTAAEAEQPHKNASQDVIAVDDDDEPQGLVNRLEAHTGEGVRHRAFTCLVFDAEGRILLAQRAPNKRLRDTAWDGTVASHPVEGQTQKEATRQRLEEELGVTPDQYDDLRVTDKFEYKRYYENAGLEWEVCAVLKVTLDDIALDPDEEEIAGMLWVDYDHLHDHPEWYRQLRLCPWFEIAMRRDFA
;
A
#
# COMPACT_ATOMS: atom_id res chain seq x y z
N MET A 1 39.91 13.38 71.21
CA MET A 1 41.14 13.97 70.63
C MET A 1 40.74 14.40 69.23
N SER A 2 40.37 15.59 69.14
CA SER A 2 41.10 16.81 68.70
C SER A 2 41.15 16.80 67.21
N THR A 3 40.44 17.66 66.64
CA THR A 3 40.65 19.03 66.10
C THR A 3 40.99 18.97 64.63
N ASP A 4 40.65 19.77 63.74
CA ASP A 4 40.20 21.15 63.78
C ASP A 4 39.98 21.61 62.32
N THR A 5 39.03 22.45 62.16
CA THR A 5 38.92 23.65 61.31
C THR A 5 39.66 23.78 59.96
N GLY A 6 38.92 24.40 59.08
CA GLY A 6 39.45 25.21 57.99
C GLY A 6 38.51 25.41 56.80
N ARG A 7 37.63 26.23 56.88
CA ARG A 7 37.05 27.46 56.34
C ARG A 7 37.90 28.10 55.22
N SER A 8 37.24 28.42 54.12
CA SER A 8 37.20 29.71 53.40
C SER A 8 37.10 29.47 51.87
N ALA A 9 36.17 29.96 51.37
CA ALA A 9 35.75 31.21 50.71
C ALA A 9 35.68 31.07 49.20
N ALA A 10 34.58 31.52 48.77
CA ALA A 10 34.03 31.85 47.46
C ALA A 10 35.03 32.46 46.43
N SER A 11 34.75 32.14 45.17
CA SER A 11 34.79 33.16 44.13
C SER A 11 33.87 32.75 42.97
N GLU A 12 32.98 33.69 42.68
CA GLU A 12 32.12 33.71 41.49
C GLU A 12 32.96 33.82 40.23
N SER A 13 32.49 33.22 39.16
CA SER A 13 32.56 33.81 37.83
C SER A 13 31.74 33.00 36.81
N ASP A 14 30.75 33.67 36.36
CA ASP A 14 30.27 33.89 35.00
C ASP A 14 29.72 32.72 34.18
N HIS A 15 28.48 32.91 33.95
CA HIS A 15 27.67 32.30 32.92
C HIS A 15 28.18 32.65 31.52
N ASP A 16 28.42 31.62 30.75
CA ASP A 16 28.25 31.70 29.32
C ASP A 16 27.13 30.72 28.89
N ALA A 17 25.95 31.29 28.68
CA ALA A 17 24.84 30.62 28.07
C ALA A 17 25.08 30.57 26.55
N GLU A 18 25.65 29.49 26.10
CA GLU A 18 25.71 29.19 24.67
C GLU A 18 24.33 28.67 24.20
N SER A 19 23.65 29.55 23.51
CA SER A 19 22.44 29.33 22.78
C SER A 19 22.65 28.24 21.72
N ALA A 20 22.27 27.01 22.02
CA ALA A 20 22.08 25.97 21.01
C ALA A 20 20.90 26.32 20.13
N ALA A 21 21.15 26.99 19.01
CA ALA A 21 20.21 27.11 17.92
C ALA A 21 19.93 25.70 17.37
N GLY A 22 18.80 25.15 17.78
CA GLY A 22 18.24 23.96 17.17
C GLY A 22 17.95 24.23 15.70
N SER A 23 18.80 23.72 14.81
CA SER A 23 18.47 23.61 13.40
C SER A 23 17.33 22.62 13.26
N GLY A 24 16.09 23.13 13.30
CA GLY A 24 14.94 22.41 12.83
C GLY A 24 15.16 22.12 11.33
N THR A 25 15.53 20.90 11.01
CA THR A 25 15.42 20.40 9.65
C THR A 25 13.96 20.52 9.27
N ALA A 26 13.67 21.46 8.36
CA ALA A 26 12.40 21.51 7.69
C ALA A 26 12.16 20.09 7.13
N ALA A 27 11.07 19.44 7.55
CA ALA A 27 10.63 18.20 6.93
C ALA A 27 10.50 18.53 5.44
N GLU A 28 11.32 17.90 4.61
CA GLU A 28 11.15 17.95 3.17
C GLU A 28 9.71 17.47 2.91
N ALA A 29 8.95 18.33 2.25
CA ALA A 29 7.57 18.00 1.88
C ALA A 29 7.65 16.77 0.98
N GLU A 30 7.19 15.64 1.50
CA GLU A 30 7.16 14.37 0.82
C GLU A 30 6.45 14.56 -0.53
N GLN A 31 7.14 14.26 -1.62
CA GLN A 31 6.58 14.44 -2.96
C GLN A 31 5.39 13.49 -3.12
N PRO A 32 4.25 13.98 -3.64
CA PRO A 32 3.10 13.12 -3.81
C PRO A 32 3.44 12.00 -4.80
N HIS A 33 3.04 10.77 -4.46
CA HIS A 33 3.19 9.59 -5.32
C HIS A 33 2.71 9.89 -6.74
N LYS A 34 3.40 9.35 -7.77
CA LYS A 34 3.13 9.59 -9.21
C LYS A 34 1.65 9.46 -9.62
N ASN A 35 0.88 8.63 -8.91
CA ASN A 35 -0.55 8.40 -9.18
C ASN A 35 -1.49 9.29 -8.33
N ALA A 36 -1.00 10.22 -7.52
CA ALA A 36 -1.83 11.03 -6.63
C ALA A 36 -2.76 12.02 -7.37
N SER A 37 -2.36 12.45 -8.58
CA SER A 37 -3.15 13.34 -9.44
C SER A 37 -4.09 12.61 -10.42
N GLN A 38 -4.10 11.27 -10.40
CA GLN A 38 -4.95 10.46 -11.27
C GLN A 38 -6.42 10.60 -10.87
N ASP A 39 -7.32 10.64 -11.84
CA ASP A 39 -8.76 10.54 -11.60
C ASP A 39 -9.20 9.07 -11.56
N VAL A 40 -10.16 8.77 -10.69
CA VAL A 40 -10.79 7.47 -10.52
C VAL A 40 -12.25 7.52 -10.96
N ILE A 41 -12.83 6.39 -11.32
CA ILE A 41 -14.21 6.29 -11.80
C ILE A 41 -15.15 6.16 -10.61
N ALA A 42 -15.88 7.25 -10.29
CA ALA A 42 -16.96 7.20 -9.29
C ALA A 42 -18.12 6.33 -9.78
N VAL A 43 -18.74 5.57 -8.87
CA VAL A 43 -19.83 4.64 -9.20
C VAL A 43 -20.96 4.70 -8.17
N ASP A 44 -22.17 4.31 -8.62
CA ASP A 44 -23.32 4.10 -7.75
C ASP A 44 -23.41 2.67 -7.19
N ASP A 45 -24.55 2.34 -6.57
CA ASP A 45 -24.77 1.04 -5.92
C ASP A 45 -24.79 -0.14 -6.89
N ASP A 46 -25.06 0.11 -8.17
CA ASP A 46 -25.08 -0.89 -9.24
C ASP A 46 -23.75 -0.97 -10.01
N ASP A 47 -22.68 -0.29 -9.53
CA ASP A 47 -21.37 -0.14 -10.19
C ASP A 47 -21.47 0.60 -11.55
N GLU A 48 -22.48 1.46 -11.74
CA GLU A 48 -22.60 2.28 -12.93
C GLU A 48 -21.82 3.59 -12.76
N PRO A 49 -21.03 4.00 -13.78
CA PRO A 49 -20.20 5.21 -13.69
C PRO A 49 -21.01 6.48 -13.46
N GLN A 50 -20.62 7.27 -12.48
CA GLN A 50 -21.21 8.55 -12.12
C GLN A 50 -20.34 9.76 -12.51
N GLY A 51 -19.15 9.51 -13.04
CA GLY A 51 -18.18 10.52 -13.46
C GLY A 51 -16.78 10.22 -12.92
N LEU A 52 -15.91 11.21 -13.05
CA LEU A 52 -14.53 11.13 -12.58
C LEU A 52 -14.37 11.99 -11.33
N VAL A 53 -13.54 11.52 -10.43
CA VAL A 53 -13.16 12.25 -9.22
C VAL A 53 -11.65 12.11 -9.01
N ASN A 54 -11.01 13.19 -8.59
CA ASN A 54 -9.59 13.12 -8.28
C ASN A 54 -9.32 12.06 -7.20
N ARG A 55 -8.32 11.23 -7.38
CA ARG A 55 -8.00 10.12 -6.48
C ARG A 55 -7.81 10.57 -5.03
N LEU A 56 -7.13 11.70 -4.80
CA LEU A 56 -6.92 12.23 -3.45
C LEU A 56 -8.25 12.65 -2.81
N GLU A 57 -9.13 13.28 -3.58
CA GLU A 57 -10.46 13.69 -3.14
C GLU A 57 -11.32 12.46 -2.82
N ALA A 58 -11.30 11.45 -3.67
CA ALA A 58 -12.04 10.20 -3.47
C ALA A 58 -11.68 9.48 -2.16
N HIS A 59 -10.44 9.68 -1.68
CA HIS A 59 -9.93 9.07 -0.45
C HIS A 59 -9.90 10.04 0.76
N THR A 60 -10.58 11.17 0.69
CA THR A 60 -10.57 12.20 1.74
C THR A 60 -11.98 12.46 2.27
N GLY A 61 -12.11 12.87 3.53
CA GLY A 61 -13.39 13.19 4.16
C GLY A 61 -14.30 11.99 4.27
N GLU A 62 -15.50 12.08 3.70
CA GLU A 62 -16.49 10.99 3.63
C GLU A 62 -16.16 9.95 2.55
N GLY A 63 -15.19 10.26 1.68
CA GLY A 63 -14.80 9.49 0.52
C GLY A 63 -15.83 9.47 -0.59
N VAL A 64 -15.41 9.07 -1.78
CA VAL A 64 -16.30 8.81 -2.91
C VAL A 64 -16.16 7.36 -3.30
N ARG A 65 -17.31 6.68 -3.47
CA ARG A 65 -17.35 5.29 -3.94
C ARG A 65 -16.82 5.21 -5.37
N HIS A 66 -15.82 4.40 -5.61
CA HIS A 66 -15.14 4.34 -6.89
C HIS A 66 -14.64 2.93 -7.22
N ARG A 67 -14.31 2.69 -8.51
CA ARG A 67 -13.78 1.41 -8.97
C ARG A 67 -12.33 1.22 -8.57
N ALA A 68 -12.03 0.01 -8.10
CA ALA A 68 -10.69 -0.47 -7.83
C ALA A 68 -10.52 -1.92 -8.33
N PHE A 69 -9.31 -2.42 -8.24
CA PHE A 69 -9.01 -3.84 -8.45
C PHE A 69 -7.84 -4.29 -7.58
N THR A 70 -7.81 -5.59 -7.29
CA THR A 70 -6.65 -6.31 -6.78
C THR A 70 -6.39 -7.51 -7.68
N CYS A 71 -5.13 -7.73 -8.05
CA CYS A 71 -4.71 -8.85 -8.87
C CYS A 71 -3.84 -9.80 -8.07
N LEU A 72 -4.27 -11.05 -7.98
CA LEU A 72 -3.55 -12.14 -7.35
C LEU A 72 -2.71 -12.84 -8.43
N VAL A 73 -1.40 -12.75 -8.31
CA VAL A 73 -0.44 -13.35 -9.24
C VAL A 73 0.06 -14.67 -8.68
N PHE A 74 -0.10 -15.73 -9.45
CA PHE A 74 0.33 -17.08 -9.10
C PHE A 74 1.47 -17.56 -10.00
N ASP A 75 2.25 -18.50 -9.52
CA ASP A 75 3.15 -19.30 -10.34
C ASP A 75 2.51 -20.66 -10.71
N ALA A 76 3.24 -21.45 -11.50
CA ALA A 76 2.80 -22.76 -11.93
C ALA A 76 2.66 -23.79 -10.78
N GLU A 77 3.31 -23.55 -9.64
CA GLU A 77 3.24 -24.36 -8.44
C GLU A 77 2.07 -23.96 -7.52
N GLY A 78 1.29 -22.94 -7.87
CA GLY A 78 0.17 -22.45 -7.07
C GLY A 78 0.58 -21.53 -5.91
N ARG A 79 1.83 -21.04 -5.87
CA ARG A 79 2.24 -20.04 -4.91
C ARG A 79 1.76 -18.67 -5.36
N ILE A 80 1.35 -17.85 -4.41
CA ILE A 80 1.01 -16.45 -4.66
C ILE A 80 2.21 -15.54 -4.46
N LEU A 81 2.35 -14.54 -5.32
CA LEU A 81 3.33 -13.47 -5.15
C LEU A 81 2.76 -12.40 -4.22
N LEU A 82 3.30 -12.29 -3.02
CA LEU A 82 3.06 -11.14 -2.16
C LEU A 82 4.02 -10.01 -2.51
N ALA A 83 3.52 -8.79 -2.64
CA ALA A 83 4.31 -7.59 -2.86
C ALA A 83 4.24 -6.68 -1.63
N GLN A 84 5.38 -6.29 -1.09
CA GLN A 84 5.44 -5.29 -0.04
C GLN A 84 5.36 -3.90 -0.67
N ARG A 85 4.38 -3.13 -0.25
CA ARG A 85 4.16 -1.77 -0.74
C ARG A 85 5.31 -0.85 -0.35
N ALA A 86 5.73 0.00 -1.27
CA ALA A 86 6.79 0.97 -1.01
C ALA A 86 6.42 1.94 0.14
N PRO A 87 7.42 2.46 0.88
CA PRO A 87 7.18 3.30 2.07
C PRO A 87 6.57 4.68 1.76
N ASN A 88 6.59 5.11 0.49
CA ASN A 88 5.98 6.36 0.01
C ASN A 88 4.47 6.25 -0.32
N LYS A 89 3.86 5.09 -0.10
CA LYS A 89 2.43 4.89 -0.33
C LYS A 89 1.62 5.60 0.76
N ARG A 90 0.67 6.44 0.35
CA ARG A 90 -0.20 7.21 1.27
C ARG A 90 -1.00 6.33 2.22
N LEU A 91 -1.57 5.22 1.72
CA LEU A 91 -2.35 4.26 2.51
C LEU A 91 -1.62 2.93 2.54
N ARG A 92 -1.53 2.33 3.74
CA ARG A 92 -0.95 1.00 3.93
C ARG A 92 0.48 0.88 3.38
N ASP A 93 1.31 1.93 3.58
CA ASP A 93 2.76 1.89 3.36
C ASP A 93 3.39 0.66 4.02
N THR A 94 4.38 0.07 3.41
CA THR A 94 5.10 -1.12 3.91
C THR A 94 4.24 -2.36 4.24
N ALA A 95 2.92 -2.31 4.01
CA ALA A 95 2.05 -3.48 4.14
C ALA A 95 2.25 -4.44 2.97
N TRP A 96 1.93 -5.71 3.18
CA TRP A 96 1.96 -6.73 2.14
C TRP A 96 0.62 -6.79 1.40
N ASP A 97 0.68 -6.86 0.09
CA ASP A 97 -0.47 -6.94 -0.81
C ASP A 97 -0.45 -8.24 -1.61
N GLY A 98 -1.58 -8.59 -2.22
CA GLY A 98 -1.74 -9.78 -3.04
C GLY A 98 -1.20 -9.66 -4.46
N THR A 99 -0.31 -8.79 -4.71
CA THR A 99 0.59 -8.43 -5.79
C THR A 99 0.36 -7.02 -6.29
N VAL A 100 -0.66 -6.77 -7.12
CA VAL A 100 -0.93 -5.45 -7.73
C VAL A 100 -2.33 -5.00 -7.39
N ALA A 101 -2.48 -3.78 -6.86
CA ALA A 101 -3.77 -3.17 -6.56
C ALA A 101 -3.78 -1.69 -6.97
N SER A 102 -4.83 -1.28 -7.70
CA SER A 102 -4.96 0.09 -8.21
C SER A 102 -6.40 0.39 -8.67
N HIS A 103 -6.56 1.47 -9.43
CA HIS A 103 -7.82 1.97 -9.94
C HIS A 103 -7.78 2.04 -11.47
N PRO A 104 -8.85 1.65 -12.18
CA PRO A 104 -8.98 1.96 -13.60
C PRO A 104 -9.19 3.46 -13.79
N VAL A 105 -8.64 4.00 -14.88
CA VAL A 105 -8.89 5.37 -15.34
C VAL A 105 -10.04 5.41 -16.32
N GLU A 106 -10.44 6.63 -16.74
CA GLU A 106 -11.50 6.83 -17.73
C GLU A 106 -11.29 5.97 -18.98
N GLY A 107 -12.34 5.26 -19.38
CA GLY A 107 -12.34 4.40 -20.56
C GLY A 107 -11.67 3.02 -20.35
N GLN A 108 -11.07 2.76 -19.19
CA GLN A 108 -10.49 1.45 -18.88
C GLN A 108 -11.46 0.54 -18.15
N THR A 109 -11.44 -0.74 -18.48
CA THR A 109 -11.93 -1.81 -17.62
C THR A 109 -10.90 -2.14 -16.54
N GLN A 110 -11.32 -2.77 -15.43
CA GLN A 110 -10.38 -3.25 -14.40
C GLN A 110 -9.33 -4.23 -14.98
N LYS A 111 -9.71 -5.04 -15.99
CA LYS A 111 -8.77 -5.96 -16.67
C LYS A 111 -7.70 -5.23 -17.47
N GLU A 112 -8.05 -4.17 -18.18
CA GLU A 112 -7.10 -3.34 -18.92
C GLU A 112 -6.16 -2.59 -17.97
N ALA A 113 -6.71 -2.01 -16.90
CA ALA A 113 -5.92 -1.37 -15.86
C ALA A 113 -4.95 -2.35 -15.18
N THR A 114 -5.40 -3.60 -14.93
CA THR A 114 -4.54 -4.64 -14.36
C THR A 114 -3.36 -4.96 -15.28
N ARG A 115 -3.60 -5.11 -16.60
CA ARG A 115 -2.52 -5.35 -17.58
C ARG A 115 -1.47 -4.25 -17.55
N GLN A 116 -1.93 -3.02 -17.57
CA GLN A 116 -1.04 -1.87 -17.50
C GLN A 116 -0.20 -1.88 -16.22
N ARG A 117 -0.82 -2.18 -15.07
CA ARG A 117 -0.10 -2.18 -13.79
C ARG A 117 0.84 -3.37 -13.63
N LEU A 118 0.53 -4.55 -14.19
CA LEU A 118 1.47 -5.67 -14.23
C LEU A 118 2.74 -5.32 -15.01
N GLU A 119 2.61 -4.59 -16.13
CA GLU A 119 3.74 -4.10 -16.90
C GLU A 119 4.52 -3.01 -16.15
N GLU A 120 3.83 -2.01 -15.60
CA GLU A 120 4.45 -0.88 -14.90
C GLU A 120 5.11 -1.26 -13.57
N GLU A 121 4.50 -2.17 -12.80
CA GLU A 121 4.97 -2.50 -11.44
C GLU A 121 5.88 -3.72 -11.39
N LEU A 122 5.78 -4.65 -12.36
CA LEU A 122 6.52 -5.92 -12.36
C LEU A 122 7.31 -6.20 -13.65
N GLY A 123 7.18 -5.34 -14.66
CA GLY A 123 7.79 -5.57 -15.98
C GLY A 123 7.14 -6.72 -16.76
N VAL A 124 5.92 -7.15 -16.39
CA VAL A 124 5.23 -8.32 -16.97
C VAL A 124 4.30 -7.89 -18.08
N THR A 125 4.64 -8.25 -19.32
CA THR A 125 3.88 -7.91 -20.52
C THR A 125 2.80 -8.95 -20.86
N PRO A 126 1.74 -8.60 -21.61
CA PRO A 126 0.61 -9.47 -21.90
C PRO A 126 0.92 -10.77 -22.66
N ASP A 127 2.08 -10.88 -23.30
CA ASP A 127 2.56 -12.08 -23.99
C ASP A 127 3.26 -13.07 -23.06
N GLN A 128 3.48 -12.70 -21.81
CA GLN A 128 4.15 -13.52 -20.79
C GLN A 128 3.18 -14.27 -19.86
N TYR A 129 1.88 -14.15 -20.07
CA TYR A 129 0.87 -14.84 -19.28
C TYR A 129 -0.40 -15.11 -20.08
N ASP A 130 -1.06 -16.18 -19.73
CA ASP A 130 -2.41 -16.50 -20.20
C ASP A 130 -3.44 -16.24 -19.09
N ASP A 131 -4.73 -16.18 -19.48
CA ASP A 131 -5.88 -16.28 -18.57
C ASP A 131 -5.92 -15.25 -17.41
N LEU A 132 -5.54 -13.99 -17.70
CA LEU A 132 -5.91 -12.91 -16.77
C LEU A 132 -7.44 -12.80 -16.73
N ARG A 133 -8.06 -13.12 -15.59
CA ARG A 133 -9.51 -13.16 -15.45
C ARG A 133 -10.00 -12.47 -14.19
N VAL A 134 -11.19 -11.87 -14.27
CA VAL A 134 -11.94 -11.42 -13.10
C VAL A 134 -12.59 -12.65 -12.46
N THR A 135 -12.32 -12.91 -11.20
CA THR A 135 -12.85 -14.06 -10.46
C THR A 135 -13.95 -13.67 -9.49
N ASP A 136 -13.91 -12.45 -8.95
CA ASP A 136 -14.90 -11.94 -8.02
C ASP A 136 -14.95 -10.40 -8.04
N LYS A 137 -15.91 -9.84 -7.32
CA LYS A 137 -16.04 -8.41 -7.07
C LYS A 137 -16.65 -8.20 -5.68
N PHE A 138 -16.11 -7.29 -4.91
CA PHE A 138 -16.64 -6.92 -3.59
C PHE A 138 -16.62 -5.41 -3.40
N GLU A 139 -17.42 -4.95 -2.48
CA GLU A 139 -17.38 -3.58 -1.99
C GLU A 139 -16.83 -3.57 -0.57
N TYR A 140 -16.01 -2.57 -0.26
CA TYR A 140 -15.62 -2.30 1.10
C TYR A 140 -15.46 -0.79 1.34
N LYS A 141 -15.66 -0.39 2.60
CA LYS A 141 -15.41 0.96 3.08
C LYS A 141 -14.56 0.88 4.33
N ARG A 142 -13.41 1.56 4.33
CA ARG A 142 -12.49 1.56 5.46
C ARG A 142 -11.86 2.91 5.70
N TYR A 143 -11.96 3.38 6.94
CA TYR A 143 -11.34 4.60 7.40
C TYR A 143 -9.96 4.30 8.00
N TYR A 144 -8.98 5.15 7.70
CA TYR A 144 -7.63 5.12 8.25
C TYR A 144 -7.36 6.43 8.98
N GLU A 145 -7.11 6.33 10.28
CA GLU A 145 -6.86 7.50 11.11
C GLU A 145 -5.70 8.34 10.54
N ASN A 146 -5.93 9.64 10.35
CA ASN A 146 -4.98 10.61 9.80
C ASN A 146 -4.48 10.35 8.36
N ALA A 147 -4.98 9.34 7.67
CA ALA A 147 -4.53 9.01 6.32
C ALA A 147 -5.63 9.08 5.25
N GLY A 148 -6.89 8.85 5.62
CA GLY A 148 -8.02 8.94 4.70
C GLY A 148 -9.00 7.78 4.79
N LEU A 149 -9.70 7.56 3.69
CA LEU A 149 -10.76 6.58 3.57
C LEU A 149 -10.62 5.83 2.25
N GLU A 150 -10.92 4.55 2.24
CA GLU A 150 -11.19 3.77 1.04
C GLU A 150 -12.67 3.39 0.99
N TRP A 151 -13.33 3.67 -0.15
CA TRP A 151 -14.68 3.25 -0.43
C TRP A 151 -14.73 2.74 -1.87
N GLU A 152 -14.53 1.45 -2.03
CA GLU A 152 -14.20 0.86 -3.32
C GLU A 152 -15.12 -0.29 -3.70
N VAL A 153 -15.48 -0.33 -4.99
CA VAL A 153 -15.99 -1.51 -5.68
C VAL A 153 -14.77 -2.17 -6.34
N CYS A 154 -14.23 -3.16 -5.67
CA CYS A 154 -12.97 -3.79 -6.00
C CYS A 154 -13.18 -5.11 -6.76
N ALA A 155 -12.69 -5.20 -8.00
CA ALA A 155 -12.62 -6.46 -8.73
C ALA A 155 -11.41 -7.29 -8.27
N VAL A 156 -11.59 -8.58 -8.08
CA VAL A 156 -10.52 -9.56 -7.86
C VAL A 156 -10.13 -10.17 -9.19
N LEU A 157 -8.88 -10.02 -9.57
CA LEU A 157 -8.34 -10.67 -10.76
C LEU A 157 -7.31 -11.72 -10.37
N LYS A 158 -7.19 -12.74 -11.20
CA LYS A 158 -6.15 -13.76 -11.09
C LYS A 158 -5.41 -13.90 -12.40
N VAL A 159 -4.13 -14.17 -12.28
CA VAL A 159 -3.24 -14.51 -13.40
C VAL A 159 -2.20 -15.50 -12.91
N THR A 160 -1.80 -16.43 -13.78
CA THR A 160 -0.68 -17.33 -13.53
C THR A 160 0.46 -16.94 -14.46
N LEU A 161 1.63 -16.72 -13.89
CA LEU A 161 2.85 -16.44 -14.65
C LEU A 161 3.65 -17.73 -14.81
N ASP A 162 4.23 -17.89 -16.00
CA ASP A 162 5.29 -18.87 -16.20
C ASP A 162 6.57 -18.44 -15.45
N ASP A 163 7.62 -19.25 -15.51
CA ASP A 163 8.92 -18.93 -14.87
C ASP A 163 9.60 -17.75 -15.60
N ILE A 164 9.20 -16.53 -15.22
CA ILE A 164 9.71 -15.29 -15.78
C ILE A 164 10.48 -14.49 -14.75
N ALA A 165 11.48 -13.74 -15.20
CA ALA A 165 12.14 -12.75 -14.38
C ALA A 165 11.22 -11.54 -14.17
N LEU A 166 11.01 -11.15 -12.93
CA LEU A 166 10.26 -9.95 -12.56
C LEU A 166 11.21 -8.76 -12.44
N ASP A 167 10.77 -7.60 -12.92
CA ASP A 167 11.49 -6.33 -12.81
C ASP A 167 10.63 -5.32 -12.02
N PRO A 168 10.63 -5.40 -10.67
CA PRO A 168 9.76 -4.57 -9.84
C PRO A 168 10.16 -3.10 -9.86
N ASP A 169 9.19 -2.21 -10.02
CA ASP A 169 9.36 -0.78 -9.80
C ASP A 169 9.53 -0.50 -8.30
N GLU A 170 10.71 -0.08 -7.88
CA GLU A 170 11.05 0.21 -6.47
C GLU A 170 10.23 1.36 -5.86
N GLU A 171 9.64 2.23 -6.68
CA GLU A 171 8.71 3.27 -6.22
C GLU A 171 7.33 2.68 -5.82
N GLU A 172 7.00 1.48 -6.30
CA GLU A 172 5.74 0.79 -6.04
C GLU A 172 5.94 -0.37 -5.04
N ILE A 173 7.03 -1.14 -5.18
CA ILE A 173 7.27 -2.41 -4.50
C ILE A 173 8.62 -2.38 -3.78
N ALA A 174 8.60 -2.49 -2.44
CA ALA A 174 9.79 -2.55 -1.59
C ALA A 174 10.33 -3.98 -1.41
N GLY A 175 9.56 -4.99 -1.72
CA GLY A 175 9.97 -6.39 -1.61
C GLY A 175 8.92 -7.35 -2.15
N MET A 176 9.33 -8.57 -2.46
CA MET A 176 8.45 -9.61 -2.99
C MET A 176 8.71 -10.94 -2.28
N LEU A 177 7.66 -11.76 -2.16
CA LEU A 177 7.72 -13.07 -1.53
C LEU A 177 6.72 -14.03 -2.18
N TRP A 178 7.21 -15.16 -2.71
CA TRP A 178 6.36 -16.27 -3.11
C TRP A 178 5.93 -17.09 -1.90
N VAL A 179 4.63 -17.31 -1.74
CA VAL A 179 4.04 -18.00 -0.59
C VAL A 179 3.09 -19.08 -1.09
N ASP A 180 3.11 -20.25 -0.47
CA ASP A 180 2.09 -21.26 -0.67
C ASP A 180 0.72 -20.69 -0.28
N TYR A 181 -0.21 -20.68 -1.23
CA TYR A 181 -1.49 -19.99 -1.05
C TYR A 181 -2.42 -20.73 -0.10
N ASP A 182 -2.43 -22.06 -0.15
CA ASP A 182 -3.22 -22.88 0.77
C ASP A 182 -2.68 -22.75 2.20
N HIS A 183 -1.35 -22.71 2.36
CA HIS A 183 -0.73 -22.45 3.66
C HIS A 183 -1.11 -21.08 4.24
N LEU A 184 -1.16 -20.05 3.39
CA LEU A 184 -1.57 -18.71 3.80
C LEU A 184 -3.02 -18.67 4.31
N HIS A 185 -3.90 -19.47 3.70
CA HIS A 185 -5.28 -19.63 4.10
C HIS A 185 -5.43 -20.45 5.40
N ASP A 186 -4.75 -21.59 5.50
CA ASP A 186 -4.90 -22.54 6.60
C ASP A 186 -4.22 -22.09 7.89
N HIS A 187 -3.26 -21.17 7.80
CA HIS A 187 -2.47 -20.64 8.89
C HIS A 187 -2.63 -19.12 9.10
N PRO A 188 -3.85 -18.64 9.43
CA PRO A 188 -4.12 -17.20 9.55
C PRO A 188 -3.29 -16.51 10.64
N GLU A 189 -2.76 -17.25 11.63
CA GLU A 189 -1.85 -16.72 12.65
C GLU A 189 -0.51 -16.27 12.04
N TRP A 190 -0.05 -16.91 10.97
CA TRP A 190 1.20 -16.58 10.31
C TRP A 190 1.09 -15.24 9.55
N TYR A 191 0.05 -15.06 8.73
CA TYR A 191 -0.06 -13.85 7.94
C TYR A 191 -0.52 -12.62 8.75
N ARG A 192 -1.08 -12.78 9.96
CA ARG A 192 -1.31 -11.66 10.88
C ARG A 192 -0.02 -10.92 11.21
N GLN A 193 1.13 -11.59 11.14
CA GLN A 193 2.44 -10.99 11.37
C GLN A 193 2.91 -10.16 10.17
N LEU A 194 2.38 -10.43 8.98
CA LEU A 194 2.76 -9.75 7.75
C LEU A 194 2.09 -8.38 7.54
N ARG A 195 1.16 -7.96 8.37
CA ARG A 195 0.41 -6.72 8.15
C ARG A 195 -0.13 -6.62 6.73
N LEU A 196 -1.09 -7.47 6.38
CA LEU A 196 -1.69 -7.52 5.05
C LEU A 196 -2.58 -6.30 4.75
N CYS A 197 -2.72 -5.98 3.46
CA CYS A 197 -3.71 -5.01 2.99
C CYS A 197 -5.13 -5.55 3.15
N PRO A 198 -6.10 -4.72 3.60
CA PRO A 198 -7.47 -5.17 3.87
C PRO A 198 -8.19 -5.75 2.66
N TRP A 199 -8.03 -5.12 1.48
CA TRP A 199 -8.61 -5.61 0.24
C TRP A 199 -8.07 -6.98 -0.15
N PHE A 200 -6.78 -7.23 0.07
CA PHE A 200 -6.18 -8.55 -0.15
C PHE A 200 -6.73 -9.59 0.83
N GLU A 201 -6.85 -9.26 2.13
CA GLU A 201 -7.47 -10.15 3.12
C GLU A 201 -8.92 -10.49 2.74
N ILE A 202 -9.68 -9.53 2.20
CA ILE A 202 -11.06 -9.76 1.74
C ILE A 202 -11.05 -10.68 0.51
N ALA A 203 -10.23 -10.37 -0.49
CA ALA A 203 -10.12 -11.16 -1.72
C ALA A 203 -9.77 -12.62 -1.42
N MET A 204 -8.79 -12.85 -0.56
CA MET A 204 -8.34 -14.18 -0.14
C MET A 204 -9.45 -14.97 0.56
N ARG A 205 -10.19 -14.36 1.50
CA ARG A 205 -11.31 -15.04 2.18
C ARG A 205 -12.45 -15.41 1.24
N ARG A 206 -12.71 -14.60 0.24
CA ARG A 206 -13.76 -14.83 -0.74
C ARG A 206 -13.39 -15.91 -1.76
N ASP A 207 -12.10 -16.06 -2.04
CA ASP A 207 -11.59 -17.07 -2.95
C ASP A 207 -11.74 -18.50 -2.42
N PHE A 208 -11.71 -18.66 -1.10
CA PHE A 208 -11.89 -19.93 -0.39
C PHE A 208 -13.33 -20.17 0.11
N ALA A 209 -14.27 -19.26 -0.13
CA ALA A 209 -15.67 -19.40 0.25
C ALA A 209 -16.48 -20.09 -0.84
#